data_8f10cadb6081b245bb9b59795887637a
#
_entry.id   8f10cadb6081b245bb9b59795887637a
#
_cell.length_a   1.000
_cell.length_b   1.000
_cell.length_c   1.000
_cell.angle_alpha   90.00
_cell.angle_beta   90.00
_cell.angle_gamma   90.00
#
_symmetry.space_group_name_H-M   'P 1'
#
loop_
_entity.id
_entity.type
_entity.pdbx_description
1 polymer ?
#
loop_
_entity_poly.entity_id
_entity_poly.type
_entity_poly.pdbx_seq_one_letter_code
_entity_poly.pdbx_strand_id
1 'polypeptide(L)'
;SSAARAVTGVDIHPEARIGRRVFIDHATGVVIGQTAEVGNDVVIFHGVTLGGVAMTPGKRHPTVGDHVMIGAGAKVLGPITVGTGVKIGANAVVVKDVPCGNVAIGVPARLLPKPEKDTRDRDLIVDPNYFFDEPALYI
;
A
#
# COMPACT_ATOMS: atom_id res chain seq x y z
N SER A 1 -16.12 3.28 10.88
CA SER A 1 -17.07 3.99 11.74
C SER A 1 -16.37 5.00 12.64
N SER A 2 -17.08 6.03 13.06
CA SER A 2 -16.54 7.07 13.94
C SER A 2 -16.07 6.51 15.28
N ALA A 3 -16.78 5.54 15.83
CA ALA A 3 -16.42 4.90 17.08
C ALA A 3 -15.12 4.06 16.94
N ALA A 4 -15.00 3.30 15.86
CA ALA A 4 -13.78 2.54 15.58
C ALA A 4 -12.56 3.47 15.40
N ARG A 5 -12.72 4.57 14.70
CA ARG A 5 -11.66 5.57 14.52
C ARG A 5 -11.22 6.19 15.85
N ALA A 6 -12.15 6.54 16.72
CA ALA A 6 -11.84 7.11 18.02
C ALA A 6 -11.05 6.16 18.91
N VAL A 7 -11.28 4.85 18.80
CA VAL A 7 -10.61 3.82 19.61
C VAL A 7 -9.29 3.35 18.98
N THR A 8 -9.25 3.20 17.64
CA THR A 8 -8.11 2.57 16.95
C THR A 8 -7.24 3.54 16.17
N GLY A 9 -7.72 4.76 15.88
CA GLY A 9 -7.05 5.70 14.98
C GLY A 9 -7.08 5.28 13.50
N VAL A 10 -7.89 4.30 13.14
CA VAL A 10 -8.06 3.78 11.77
C VAL A 10 -9.41 4.22 11.23
N ASP A 11 -9.42 4.74 10.01
CA ASP A 11 -10.63 5.15 9.31
C ASP A 11 -10.75 4.41 7.97
N ILE A 12 -11.49 3.31 7.99
CA ILE A 12 -11.79 2.53 6.79
C ILE A 12 -13.25 2.74 6.42
N HIS A 13 -13.49 3.25 5.21
CA HIS A 13 -14.85 3.46 4.74
C HIS A 13 -15.58 2.10 4.59
N PRO A 14 -16.84 1.99 5.01
CA PRO A 14 -17.57 0.72 4.96
C PRO A 14 -17.70 0.10 3.57
N GLU A 15 -17.69 0.91 2.53
CA GLU A 15 -17.78 0.44 1.13
C GLU A 15 -16.42 0.04 0.53
N ALA A 16 -15.31 0.29 1.21
CA ALA A 16 -14.00 -0.16 0.76
C ALA A 16 -13.97 -1.69 0.71
N ARG A 17 -13.35 -2.22 -0.34
CA ARG A 17 -13.21 -3.67 -0.52
C ARG A 17 -11.84 -4.11 -0.04
N ILE A 18 -11.83 -4.92 1.00
CA ILE A 18 -10.59 -5.44 1.60
C ILE A 18 -10.54 -6.94 1.40
N GLY A 19 -9.46 -7.41 0.81
CA GLY A 19 -9.21 -8.84 0.57
C GLY A 19 -8.90 -9.61 1.86
N ARG A 20 -8.38 -10.82 1.68
CA ARG A 20 -8.03 -11.73 2.78
C ARG A 20 -6.59 -11.51 3.23
N ARG A 21 -6.33 -11.75 4.51
CA ARG A 21 -4.99 -11.68 5.10
C ARG A 21 -4.33 -10.32 4.86
N VAL A 22 -5.10 -9.26 5.03
CA VAL A 22 -4.59 -7.89 5.04
C VAL A 22 -4.13 -7.58 6.46
N PHE A 23 -2.86 -7.26 6.60
CA PHE A 23 -2.25 -6.93 7.88
C PHE A 23 -1.97 -5.42 7.94
N ILE A 24 -2.51 -4.75 8.96
CA ILE A 24 -2.29 -3.34 9.20
C ILE A 24 -1.46 -3.20 10.47
N ASP A 25 -0.16 -2.92 10.29
CA ASP A 25 0.79 -2.84 11.39
C ASP A 25 0.77 -1.45 12.04
N HIS A 26 0.66 -1.43 13.37
CA HIS A 26 0.53 -0.22 14.19
C HIS A 26 -0.72 0.63 13.89
N ALA A 27 -1.42 0.41 12.86
CA ALA A 27 -2.70 0.93 12.38
C ALA A 27 -3.02 2.43 12.54
N THR A 28 -2.42 3.14 13.48
CA THR A 28 -2.71 4.55 13.76
C THR A 28 -2.58 5.43 12.52
N GLY A 29 -3.59 6.24 12.25
CA GLY A 29 -3.60 7.18 11.14
C GLY A 29 -3.84 6.57 9.76
N VAL A 30 -4.17 5.28 9.67
CA VAL A 30 -4.53 4.64 8.39
C VAL A 30 -5.91 5.13 7.95
N VAL A 31 -6.00 5.58 6.69
CA VAL A 31 -7.24 6.01 6.06
C VAL A 31 -7.41 5.28 4.75
N ILE A 32 -8.54 4.60 4.59
CA ILE A 32 -8.91 3.90 3.36
C ILE A 32 -10.24 4.42 2.86
N GLY A 33 -10.23 5.03 1.68
CA GLY A 33 -11.39 5.70 1.10
C GLY A 33 -12.45 4.76 0.53
N GLN A 34 -13.60 5.31 0.22
CA GLN A 34 -14.83 4.61 -0.15
C GLN A 34 -14.67 3.63 -1.31
N THR A 35 -14.01 4.04 -2.39
CA THR A 35 -13.89 3.22 -3.60
C THR A 35 -12.55 2.46 -3.68
N ALA A 36 -11.77 2.46 -2.60
CA ALA A 36 -10.52 1.72 -2.54
C ALA A 36 -10.78 0.20 -2.58
N GLU A 37 -9.87 -0.50 -3.26
CA GLU A 37 -9.86 -1.94 -3.32
C GLU A 37 -8.47 -2.44 -2.91
N VAL A 38 -8.43 -3.36 -1.97
CA VAL A 38 -7.19 -3.96 -1.47
C VAL A 38 -7.24 -5.46 -1.70
N GLY A 39 -6.23 -5.99 -2.34
CA GLY A 39 -6.11 -7.42 -2.63
C GLY A 39 -5.78 -8.26 -1.40
N ASN A 40 -5.36 -9.49 -1.64
CA ASN A 40 -5.02 -10.45 -0.59
C ASN A 40 -3.53 -10.32 -0.19
N ASP A 41 -3.22 -10.70 1.04
CA ASP A 41 -1.85 -10.76 1.55
C ASP A 41 -1.12 -9.42 1.47
N VAL A 42 -1.83 -8.34 1.73
CA VAL A 42 -1.30 -6.97 1.70
C VAL A 42 -0.87 -6.55 3.11
N VAL A 43 0.27 -5.90 3.20
CA VAL A 43 0.77 -5.30 4.46
C VAL A 43 0.72 -3.79 4.35
N ILE A 44 0.06 -3.16 5.31
CA ILE A 44 -0.10 -1.70 5.39
C ILE A 44 0.46 -1.24 6.74
N PHE A 45 1.41 -0.31 6.72
CA PHE A 45 1.93 0.29 7.94
C PHE A 45 1.11 1.50 8.38
N HIS A 46 1.42 2.03 9.55
CA HIS A 46 0.71 3.18 10.11
C HIS A 46 0.80 4.45 9.24
N GLY A 47 -0.19 5.30 9.34
CA GLY A 47 -0.23 6.58 8.64
C GLY A 47 -0.44 6.50 7.13
N VAL A 48 -0.72 5.31 6.58
CA VAL A 48 -0.99 5.13 5.14
C VAL A 48 -2.36 5.69 4.79
N THR A 49 -2.43 6.40 3.67
CA THR A 49 -3.67 6.89 3.09
C THR A 49 -3.89 6.29 1.71
N LEU A 50 -5.00 5.61 1.52
CA LEU A 50 -5.54 5.26 0.20
C LEU A 50 -6.64 6.26 -0.11
N GLY A 51 -6.27 7.38 -0.74
CA GLY A 51 -7.11 8.57 -0.88
C GLY A 51 -7.52 8.88 -2.30
N GLY A 52 -8.47 9.80 -2.42
CA GLY A 52 -8.89 10.38 -3.69
C GLY A 52 -8.25 11.74 -3.93
N VAL A 53 -8.19 12.14 -5.20
CA VAL A 53 -7.74 13.48 -5.62
C VAL A 53 -8.88 14.33 -6.18
N ALA A 54 -10.08 13.76 -6.29
CA ALA A 54 -11.26 14.43 -6.80
C ALA A 54 -12.47 14.15 -5.92
N MET A 55 -13.44 15.06 -5.95
CA MET A 55 -14.70 14.94 -5.21
C MET A 55 -15.83 14.36 -6.07
N THR A 56 -15.52 13.93 -7.28
CA THR A 56 -16.51 13.38 -8.21
C THR A 56 -17.00 12.01 -7.77
N PRO A 57 -18.27 11.65 -8.00
CA PRO A 57 -18.77 10.30 -7.74
C PRO A 57 -18.03 9.24 -8.59
N GLY A 58 -18.05 8.00 -8.13
CA GLY A 58 -17.45 6.87 -8.82
C GLY A 58 -16.06 6.53 -8.30
N LYS A 59 -15.33 5.74 -9.07
CA LYS A 59 -13.98 5.26 -8.71
C LYS A 59 -13.01 6.43 -8.63
N ARG A 60 -12.52 6.73 -7.43
CA ARG A 60 -11.58 7.82 -7.15
C ARG A 60 -10.45 7.44 -6.19
N HIS A 61 -10.48 6.21 -5.69
CA HIS A 61 -9.48 5.69 -4.75
C HIS A 61 -8.69 4.55 -5.38
N PRO A 62 -7.49 4.24 -4.85
CA PRO A 62 -6.62 3.24 -5.44
C PRO A 62 -7.19 1.82 -5.45
N THR A 63 -6.73 1.04 -6.43
CA THR A 63 -6.85 -0.41 -6.45
C THR A 63 -5.47 -1.01 -6.19
N VAL A 64 -5.34 -1.74 -5.10
CA VAL A 64 -4.09 -2.37 -4.66
C VAL A 64 -4.17 -3.86 -4.93
N GLY A 65 -3.20 -4.39 -5.65
CA GLY A 65 -3.11 -5.81 -5.99
C GLY A 65 -2.71 -6.68 -4.80
N ASP A 66 -2.47 -7.96 -5.06
CA ASP A 66 -2.07 -8.92 -4.04
C ASP A 66 -0.59 -8.77 -3.66
N HIS A 67 -0.22 -9.21 -2.47
CA HIS A 67 1.17 -9.24 -1.99
C HIS A 67 1.87 -7.88 -2.04
N VAL A 68 1.13 -6.79 -1.89
CA VAL A 68 1.66 -5.43 -1.85
C VAL A 68 2.07 -5.06 -0.43
N MET A 69 3.18 -4.34 -0.31
CA MET A 69 3.59 -3.74 0.95
C MET A 69 3.57 -2.21 0.82
N ILE A 70 2.91 -1.53 1.74
CA ILE A 70 2.80 -0.07 1.75
C ILE A 70 3.45 0.46 3.03
N GLY A 71 4.57 1.15 2.87
CA GLY A 71 5.37 1.68 3.96
C GLY A 71 4.69 2.78 4.76
N ALA A 72 5.17 2.98 5.98
CA ALA A 72 4.59 3.94 6.92
C ALA A 72 4.49 5.35 6.35
N GLY A 73 3.35 5.98 6.53
CA GLY A 73 3.11 7.36 6.09
C GLY A 73 2.92 7.53 4.60
N ALA A 74 2.98 6.47 3.78
CA ALA A 74 2.78 6.58 2.34
C ALA A 74 1.37 7.03 1.99
N LYS A 75 1.26 7.84 0.94
CA LYS A 75 0.00 8.33 0.37
C LYS A 75 -0.16 7.76 -1.02
N VAL A 76 -1.20 6.99 -1.25
CA VAL A 76 -1.56 6.47 -2.57
C VAL A 76 -2.85 7.14 -2.98
N LEU A 77 -2.79 7.98 -4.00
CA LEU A 77 -3.83 8.95 -4.29
C LEU A 77 -4.38 8.81 -5.70
N GLY A 78 -5.70 8.80 -5.80
CA GLY A 78 -6.43 8.78 -7.06
C GLY A 78 -6.82 7.37 -7.51
N PRO A 79 -7.54 7.27 -8.63
CA PRO A 79 -8.04 6.00 -9.15
C PRO A 79 -6.94 5.23 -9.89
N ILE A 80 -5.82 5.05 -9.24
CA ILE A 80 -4.64 4.39 -9.78
C ILE A 80 -4.61 2.91 -9.39
N THR A 81 -3.83 2.13 -10.13
CA THR A 81 -3.61 0.71 -9.87
C THR A 81 -2.19 0.47 -9.38
N VAL A 82 -2.08 -0.16 -8.23
CA VAL A 82 -0.83 -0.66 -7.68
C VAL A 82 -0.79 -2.16 -7.94
N GLY A 83 0.13 -2.59 -8.77
CA GLY A 83 0.21 -3.98 -9.23
C GLY A 83 0.60 -4.96 -8.14
N THR A 84 0.40 -6.25 -8.41
CA THR A 84 0.76 -7.33 -7.51
C THR A 84 2.26 -7.33 -7.19
N GLY A 85 2.61 -7.55 -5.93
CA GLY A 85 4.00 -7.62 -5.47
C GLY A 85 4.74 -6.29 -5.39
N VAL A 86 4.05 -5.17 -5.57
CA VAL A 86 4.63 -3.83 -5.45
C VAL A 86 5.00 -3.53 -4.00
N LYS A 87 6.12 -2.85 -3.83
CA LYS A 87 6.52 -2.27 -2.54
C LYS A 87 6.54 -0.75 -2.63
N ILE A 88 5.87 -0.11 -1.71
CA ILE A 88 5.83 1.36 -1.62
C ILE A 88 6.61 1.79 -0.39
N GLY A 89 7.65 2.61 -0.59
CA GLY A 89 8.50 3.09 0.49
C GLY A 89 7.78 4.01 1.47
N ALA A 90 8.33 4.12 2.67
CA ALA A 90 7.80 5.02 3.70
C ALA A 90 7.73 6.46 3.19
N ASN A 91 6.65 7.15 3.52
CA ASN A 91 6.36 8.54 3.15
C ASN A 91 6.33 8.83 1.63
N ALA A 92 6.30 7.81 0.78
CA ALA A 92 6.12 8.00 -0.65
C ALA A 92 4.73 8.58 -0.96
N VAL A 93 4.65 9.39 -2.00
CA VAL A 93 3.38 9.92 -2.51
C VAL A 93 3.16 9.40 -3.93
N VAL A 94 2.33 8.39 -4.08
CA VAL A 94 2.08 7.68 -5.32
C VAL A 94 0.83 8.24 -5.98
N VAL A 95 0.99 8.82 -7.16
CA VAL A 95 -0.10 9.46 -7.93
C VAL A 95 -0.28 8.90 -9.33
N LYS A 96 0.50 7.87 -9.67
CA LYS A 96 0.45 7.18 -10.97
C LYS A 96 0.46 5.67 -10.75
N ASP A 97 -0.03 4.92 -11.73
CA ASP A 97 0.00 3.47 -11.70
C ASP A 97 1.42 2.93 -11.45
N VAL A 98 1.49 1.88 -10.65
CA VAL A 98 2.74 1.17 -10.37
C VAL A 98 2.63 -0.25 -10.93
N PRO A 99 3.46 -0.60 -11.92
CA PRO A 99 3.45 -1.96 -12.50
C PRO A 99 3.83 -3.03 -11.48
N CYS A 100 3.37 -4.25 -11.70
CA CYS A 100 3.65 -5.39 -10.82
C CYS A 100 5.14 -5.55 -10.51
N GLY A 101 5.46 -5.84 -9.26
CA GLY A 101 6.82 -6.14 -8.80
C GLY A 101 7.78 -4.96 -8.72
N ASN A 102 7.32 -3.74 -9.00
CA ASN A 102 8.16 -2.55 -8.87
C ASN A 102 8.22 -2.03 -7.44
N VAL A 103 9.22 -1.21 -7.18
CA VAL A 103 9.36 -0.44 -5.94
C VAL A 103 9.13 1.03 -6.27
N ALA A 104 8.26 1.69 -5.52
CA ALA A 104 7.96 3.12 -5.66
C ALA A 104 8.42 3.86 -4.42
N ILE A 105 9.22 4.91 -4.59
CA ILE A 105 9.75 5.73 -3.49
C ILE A 105 9.71 7.23 -3.82
N GLY A 106 9.62 8.05 -2.80
CA GLY A 106 9.80 9.50 -2.91
C GLY A 106 8.51 10.30 -3.10
N VAL A 107 8.66 11.62 -3.24
CA VAL A 107 7.58 12.60 -3.40
C VAL A 107 7.91 13.53 -4.57
N PRO A 108 7.21 13.47 -5.71
CA PRO A 108 6.32 12.38 -6.13
C PRO A 108 7.07 11.07 -6.28
N ALA A 109 6.37 9.95 -6.08
CA ALA A 109 7.02 8.66 -6.13
C ALA A 109 7.57 8.35 -7.53
N ARG A 110 8.76 7.78 -7.54
CA ARG A 110 9.45 7.27 -8.73
C ARG A 110 9.68 5.77 -8.57
N LEU A 111 9.71 5.07 -9.70
CA LEU A 111 9.98 3.65 -9.72
C LEU A 111 11.48 3.39 -9.66
N LEU A 112 11.87 2.46 -8.79
CA LEU A 112 13.23 1.91 -8.84
C LEU A 112 13.29 0.85 -9.93
N PRO A 113 14.47 0.68 -10.59
CA PRO A 113 14.68 -0.42 -11.52
C PRO A 113 14.37 -1.75 -10.83
N LYS A 114 13.69 -2.67 -11.55
CA LYS A 114 13.58 -4.04 -11.07
C LYS A 114 14.97 -4.62 -10.94
N PRO A 115 15.31 -5.25 -9.82
CA PRO A 115 16.53 -6.05 -9.77
C PRO A 115 16.45 -7.10 -10.88
N GLU A 116 17.55 -7.28 -11.61
CA GLU A 116 17.64 -8.40 -12.55
C GLU A 116 17.30 -9.68 -11.79
N LYS A 117 16.45 -10.49 -12.39
CA LYS A 117 16.04 -11.78 -11.81
C LYS A 117 17.29 -12.67 -11.67
N ASP A 118 17.91 -12.60 -10.53
CA ASP A 118 18.76 -13.71 -10.10
C ASP A 118 17.85 -14.89 -9.82
N THR A 119 18.07 -15.99 -10.50
CA THR A 119 17.28 -17.23 -10.34
C THR A 119 17.33 -17.78 -8.93
N ARG A 120 18.17 -17.21 -8.06
CA ARG A 120 18.25 -17.50 -6.62
C ARG A 120 17.16 -16.80 -5.82
N ASP A 121 16.44 -15.84 -6.40
CA ASP A 121 15.40 -15.07 -5.72
C ASP A 121 14.08 -15.83 -5.48
N ARG A 122 13.90 -17.01 -6.05
CA ARG A 122 12.67 -17.79 -5.81
C ARG A 122 12.55 -18.28 -4.37
N ASP A 123 13.67 -18.49 -3.72
CA ASP A 123 13.71 -18.95 -2.32
C ASP A 123 13.63 -17.77 -1.33
N LEU A 124 13.99 -16.55 -1.77
CA LEU A 124 13.96 -15.34 -0.95
C LEU A 124 12.55 -14.78 -0.75
N ILE A 125 11.61 -15.08 -1.66
CA ILE A 125 10.21 -14.66 -1.54
C ILE A 125 9.52 -15.34 -0.35
N VAL A 126 10.09 -16.43 0.13
CA VAL A 126 9.57 -17.22 1.26
C VAL A 126 10.26 -16.87 2.57
N ASP A 127 11.35 -16.10 2.54
CA ASP A 127 12.04 -15.66 3.76
C ASP A 127 11.33 -14.44 4.36
N PRO A 128 10.72 -14.61 5.55
CA PRO A 128 10.09 -13.46 6.24
C PRO A 128 11.06 -12.32 6.51
N ASN A 129 12.36 -12.60 6.60
CA ASN A 129 13.38 -11.58 6.84
C ASN A 129 13.72 -10.77 5.59
N TYR A 130 13.40 -11.26 4.39
CA TYR A 130 13.62 -10.52 3.15
C TYR A 130 12.96 -9.14 3.15
N PHE A 131 11.79 -9.04 3.77
CA PHE A 131 11.06 -7.77 3.89
C PHE A 131 11.72 -6.79 4.85
N PHE A 132 12.70 -7.23 5.64
CA PHE A 132 13.34 -6.44 6.69
C PHE A 132 14.80 -6.08 6.39
N ASP A 133 15.35 -6.50 5.25
CA ASP A 133 16.74 -6.20 4.90
C ASP A 133 17.02 -4.69 4.78
N GLU A 134 15.97 -3.90 4.50
CA GLU A 134 16.05 -2.44 4.53
C GLU A 134 14.82 -1.85 5.25
N PRO A 135 14.67 -2.06 6.56
CA PRO A 135 13.49 -1.63 7.29
C PRO A 135 13.26 -0.11 7.22
N ALA A 136 14.31 0.68 7.07
CA ALA A 136 14.21 2.12 6.95
C ALA A 136 13.42 2.60 5.72
N LEU A 137 13.23 1.76 4.70
CA LEU A 137 12.39 2.10 3.52
C LEU A 137 10.90 1.99 3.82
N TYR A 138 10.49 1.20 4.81
CA TYR A 138 9.08 0.83 5.02
C TYR A 138 8.51 1.25 6.38
N ILE A 139 9.35 1.50 7.33
CA ILE A 139 8.93 1.80 8.72
C ILE A 139 9.21 3.25 9.10
#